data_e441ac8cd324a27a88da90f35a5b6802
#
_entry.id   e441ac8cd324a27a88da90f35a5b6802
#
_cell.length_a   1.000
_cell.length_b   1.000
_cell.length_c   1.000
_cell.angle_alpha   90.00
_cell.angle_beta   90.00
_cell.angle_gamma   90.00
#
_symmetry.space_group_name_H-M   'P 1'
#
loop_
_entity.id
_entity.type
_entity.pdbx_description
1 polymer ?
#
loop_
_entity_poly.entity_id
_entity_poly.type
_entity_poly.pdbx_seq_one_letter_code
_entity_poly.pdbx_strand_id
1 'polypeptide(L)'
;MKEKKSNIGKYLLILVPFVMGVIGFTVLDGQPEVDSLFLSMEMYFLNYSDSPPNILIEIARWTAPLMTASGVLMSISKIRGKILQLLRYYRGDSIAVYGDDIHRKEMVQALGSCGIDAGEDWEWVKAKKYLLLGNEDENFRFYGQHREAFAGHTVYLKSENLAAEGILDPHLRLFCPEETAARLYWRRNCLR
;
A
#
# COMPACT_ATOMS: atom_id res chain seq x y z
N MET A 1 2.34 12.47 -11.82
CA MET A 1 2.99 13.70 -11.29
C MET A 1 2.17 14.48 -10.27
N LYS A 2 0.88 14.19 -10.05
CA LYS A 2 0.00 14.86 -9.05
C LYS A 2 0.16 14.36 -7.59
N GLU A 3 0.52 13.11 -7.36
CA GLU A 3 0.65 12.56 -5.98
C GLU A 3 1.87 13.09 -5.21
N LYS A 4 2.97 13.40 -5.89
CA LYS A 4 4.18 13.88 -5.23
C LYS A 4 4.00 15.27 -4.57
N LYS A 5 3.10 16.13 -5.12
CA LYS A 5 2.76 17.44 -4.53
C LYS A 5 1.92 17.35 -3.26
N SER A 6 1.04 16.35 -3.14
CA SER A 6 0.17 16.17 -1.97
C SER A 6 0.94 15.79 -0.71
N ASN A 7 2.03 15.05 -0.85
CA ASN A 7 2.80 14.58 0.30
C ASN A 7 3.69 15.69 0.91
N ILE A 8 4.22 16.60 0.11
CA ILE A 8 5.04 17.71 0.58
C ILE A 8 4.24 18.62 1.52
N GLY A 9 2.97 18.92 1.18
CA GLY A 9 2.11 19.72 2.03
C GLY A 9 1.85 19.11 3.43
N LYS A 10 1.75 17.79 3.51
CA LYS A 10 1.57 17.07 4.77
C LYS A 10 2.82 17.14 5.67
N TYR A 11 3.99 17.03 5.09
CA TYR A 11 5.25 17.17 5.84
C TYR A 11 5.48 18.62 6.31
N LEU A 12 5.08 19.58 5.48
CA LEU A 12 5.16 21.00 5.84
C LEU A 12 4.25 21.33 7.03
N LEU A 13 3.07 20.71 7.09
CA LEU A 13 2.12 20.89 8.18
C LEU A 13 2.69 20.41 9.54
N ILE A 14 3.49 19.34 9.54
CA ILE A 14 4.17 18.83 10.75
C ILE A 14 5.19 19.83 11.29
N LEU A 15 5.78 20.65 10.41
CA LEU A 15 6.79 21.64 10.79
C LEU A 15 6.19 22.90 11.44
N VAL A 16 4.91 23.18 11.22
CA VAL A 16 4.24 24.39 11.72
C VAL A 16 4.34 24.55 13.23
N PRO A 17 3.99 23.55 14.07
CA PRO A 17 4.12 23.68 15.51
C PRO A 17 5.57 23.92 15.97
N PHE A 18 6.53 23.30 15.27
CA PHE A 18 7.95 23.50 15.58
C PHE A 18 8.37 24.95 15.35
N VAL A 19 8.04 25.51 14.20
CA VAL A 19 8.34 26.93 13.88
C VAL A 19 7.64 27.86 14.85
N MET A 20 6.39 27.59 15.20
CA MET A 20 5.65 28.37 16.20
C MET A 20 6.31 28.32 17.58
N GLY A 21 6.76 27.14 18.00
CA GLY A 21 7.51 26.97 19.26
C GLY A 21 8.81 27.76 19.26
N VAL A 22 9.63 27.62 18.23
CA VAL A 22 10.91 28.35 18.10
C VAL A 22 10.68 29.85 18.15
N ILE A 23 9.76 30.40 17.37
CA ILE A 23 9.43 31.83 17.37
C ILE A 23 8.93 32.25 18.75
N GLY A 24 8.06 31.45 19.36
CA GLY A 24 7.51 31.75 20.71
C GLY A 24 8.59 31.86 21.78
N PHE A 25 9.53 30.93 21.81
CA PHE A 25 10.63 30.94 22.79
C PHE A 25 11.67 31.97 22.47
N THR A 26 12.12 32.09 21.21
CA THR A 26 13.21 33.02 20.88
C THR A 26 12.77 34.47 20.89
N VAL A 27 11.64 34.77 20.21
CA VAL A 27 11.23 36.19 19.97
C VAL A 27 10.40 36.73 21.11
N LEU A 28 9.48 35.93 21.67
CA LEU A 28 8.54 36.43 22.68
C LEU A 28 9.01 36.20 24.12
N ASP A 29 9.77 35.12 24.36
CA ASP A 29 10.27 34.73 25.67
C ASP A 29 11.77 35.07 25.88
N GLY A 30 12.48 35.41 24.79
CA GLY A 30 13.90 35.84 24.85
C GLY A 30 14.89 34.72 25.17
N GLN A 31 14.49 33.45 24.98
CA GLN A 31 15.36 32.30 25.22
C GLN A 31 16.48 32.22 24.19
N PRO A 32 17.65 31.66 24.53
CA PRO A 32 18.71 31.37 23.54
C PRO A 32 18.20 30.48 22.41
N GLU A 33 18.71 30.68 21.18
CA GLU A 33 18.24 29.96 20.00
C GLU A 33 18.33 28.42 20.14
N VAL A 34 19.42 27.93 20.72
CA VAL A 34 19.64 26.49 20.95
C VAL A 34 18.62 25.90 21.92
N ASP A 35 18.35 26.61 23.01
CA ASP A 35 17.37 26.18 24.02
C ASP A 35 15.95 26.23 23.43
N SER A 36 15.65 27.24 22.62
CA SER A 36 14.37 27.40 21.94
C SER A 36 14.11 26.23 20.97
N LEU A 37 15.13 25.77 20.24
CA LEU A 37 15.04 24.59 19.36
C LEU A 37 14.77 23.33 20.18
N PHE A 38 15.50 23.14 21.28
CA PHE A 38 15.37 21.97 22.15
C PHE A 38 13.97 21.91 22.79
N LEU A 39 13.51 22.99 23.39
CA LEU A 39 12.18 23.09 23.99
C LEU A 39 11.06 22.87 22.98
N SER A 40 11.23 23.38 21.75
CA SER A 40 10.27 23.14 20.68
C SER A 40 10.21 21.67 20.25
N MET A 41 11.33 20.95 20.31
CA MET A 41 11.36 19.50 20.09
C MET A 41 10.70 18.71 21.24
N GLU A 42 10.91 19.12 22.48
CA GLU A 42 10.31 18.46 23.65
C GLU A 42 8.78 18.43 23.59
N MET A 43 8.15 19.45 23.00
CA MET A 43 6.70 19.49 22.81
C MET A 43 6.16 18.31 22.00
N TYR A 44 6.92 17.81 21.02
CA TYR A 44 6.50 16.66 20.21
C TYR A 44 6.46 15.35 21.00
N PHE A 45 7.21 15.27 22.09
CA PHE A 45 7.29 14.10 22.96
C PHE A 45 6.47 14.24 24.25
N LEU A 46 5.63 15.29 24.36
CA LEU A 46 4.86 15.60 25.59
C LEU A 46 5.74 15.84 26.83
N ASN A 47 6.99 16.19 26.65
CA ASN A 47 7.94 16.36 27.75
C ASN A 47 8.01 17.81 28.28
N TYR A 48 7.39 18.77 27.59
CA TYR A 48 7.31 20.15 28.01
C TYR A 48 6.19 20.30 29.06
N SER A 49 6.59 20.48 30.33
CA SER A 49 5.68 20.55 31.50
C SER A 49 5.49 21.95 32.05
N ASP A 50 6.30 22.91 31.64
CA ASP A 50 6.23 24.27 32.16
C ASP A 50 4.99 25.02 31.68
N SER A 51 4.57 26.04 32.45
CA SER A 51 3.48 26.90 32.01
C SER A 51 3.91 27.71 30.78
N PRO A 52 3.16 27.67 29.69
CA PRO A 52 3.55 28.36 28.47
C PRO A 52 3.55 29.88 28.67
N PRO A 53 4.67 30.58 28.37
CA PRO A 53 4.79 32.00 28.59
C PRO A 53 4.00 32.85 27.60
N ASN A 54 3.57 32.27 26.48
CA ASN A 54 2.82 32.99 25.45
C ASN A 54 1.91 32.06 24.64
N ILE A 55 0.94 32.66 23.88
CA ILE A 55 -0.09 31.95 23.11
C ILE A 55 0.47 31.06 21.99
N LEU A 56 1.63 31.42 21.40
CA LEU A 56 2.24 30.61 20.32
C LEU A 56 2.75 29.28 20.86
N ILE A 57 3.39 29.33 22.04
CA ILE A 57 3.88 28.13 22.73
C ILE A 57 2.70 27.28 23.19
N GLU A 58 1.60 27.89 23.68
CA GLU A 58 0.40 27.16 24.07
C GLU A 58 -0.20 26.39 22.87
N ILE A 59 -0.34 27.02 21.70
CA ILE A 59 -0.83 26.37 20.50
C ILE A 59 0.13 25.26 20.04
N ALA A 60 1.45 25.54 20.04
CA ALA A 60 2.46 24.57 19.67
C ALA A 60 2.45 23.33 20.58
N ARG A 61 2.31 23.53 21.90
CA ARG A 61 2.23 22.49 22.92
C ARG A 61 1.10 21.47 22.68
N TRP A 62 -0.05 21.93 22.22
CA TRP A 62 -1.19 21.04 21.91
C TRP A 62 -1.12 20.45 20.51
N THR A 63 -0.62 21.21 19.53
CA THR A 63 -0.61 20.78 18.14
C THR A 63 0.55 19.83 17.82
N ALA A 64 1.73 20.01 18.41
CA ALA A 64 2.90 19.18 18.17
C ALA A 64 2.66 17.68 18.45
N PRO A 65 2.12 17.28 19.62
CA PRO A 65 1.82 15.88 19.92
C PRO A 65 0.76 15.28 18.99
N LEU A 66 -0.26 16.07 18.57
CA LEU A 66 -1.27 15.62 17.64
C LEU A 66 -0.67 15.32 16.26
N MET A 67 0.29 16.14 15.82
CA MET A 67 1.01 15.89 14.56
C MET A 67 1.88 14.64 14.64
N THR A 68 2.58 14.43 15.77
CA THR A 68 3.35 13.20 16.00
C THR A 68 2.45 11.98 15.99
N ALA A 69 1.34 11.99 16.71
CA ALA A 69 0.37 10.90 16.74
C ALA A 69 -0.18 10.60 15.35
N SER A 70 -0.51 11.63 14.56
CA SER A 70 -0.99 11.48 13.18
C SER A 70 0.06 10.83 12.28
N GLY A 71 1.33 11.24 12.40
CA GLY A 71 2.45 10.67 11.65
C GLY A 71 2.67 9.18 11.98
N VAL A 72 2.60 8.83 13.26
CA VAL A 72 2.70 7.44 13.74
C VAL A 72 1.54 6.60 13.21
N LEU A 73 0.30 7.07 13.30
CA LEU A 73 -0.88 6.36 12.79
C LEU A 73 -0.81 6.13 11.27
N MET A 74 -0.37 7.14 10.50
CA MET A 74 -0.16 6.99 9.05
C MET A 74 0.93 5.96 8.74
N SER A 75 2.01 5.94 9.52
CA SER A 75 3.09 4.97 9.37
C SER A 75 2.62 3.55 9.69
N ILE A 76 1.87 3.37 10.78
CA ILE A 76 1.30 2.08 11.18
C ILE A 76 0.34 1.56 10.10
N SER A 77 -0.49 2.40 9.50
CA SER A 77 -1.43 1.98 8.46
C SER A 77 -0.72 1.45 7.21
N LYS A 78 0.38 2.07 6.79
CA LYS A 78 1.22 1.60 5.67
C LYS A 78 1.94 0.29 6.00
N ILE A 79 2.49 0.19 7.21
CA ILE A 79 3.19 -1.01 7.69
C ILE A 79 2.21 -2.18 7.82
N ARG A 80 0.99 -1.94 8.32
CA ARG A 80 -0.06 -2.95 8.48
C ARG A 80 -0.36 -3.66 7.15
N GLY A 81 -0.47 -2.92 6.05
CA GLY A 81 -0.69 -3.51 4.72
C GLY A 81 0.41 -4.50 4.34
N LYS A 82 1.67 -4.10 4.49
CA LYS A 82 2.84 -4.95 4.20
C LYS A 82 2.94 -6.16 5.14
N ILE A 83 2.67 -5.98 6.43
CA ILE A 83 2.66 -7.09 7.40
C ILE A 83 1.56 -8.09 7.06
N LEU A 84 0.35 -7.65 6.71
CA LEU A 84 -0.74 -8.54 6.32
C LEU A 84 -0.42 -9.30 5.02
N GLN A 85 0.21 -8.67 4.03
CA GLN A 85 0.69 -9.33 2.82
C GLN A 85 1.74 -10.41 3.17
N LEU A 86 2.68 -10.09 4.03
CA LEU A 86 3.71 -11.04 4.49
C LEU A 86 3.10 -12.22 5.24
N LEU A 87 2.16 -11.97 6.15
CA LEU A 87 1.45 -13.01 6.87
C LEU A 87 0.65 -13.92 5.93
N ARG A 88 -0.03 -13.37 4.92
CA ARG A 88 -0.73 -14.15 3.89
C ARG A 88 0.22 -15.03 3.09
N TYR A 89 1.39 -14.50 2.72
CA TYR A 89 2.43 -15.26 2.03
C TYR A 89 2.88 -16.48 2.86
N TYR A 90 3.16 -16.30 4.15
CA TYR A 90 3.60 -17.40 5.02
C TYR A 90 2.50 -18.43 5.31
N ARG A 91 1.22 -18.03 5.29
CA ARG A 91 0.09 -18.98 5.42
C ARG A 91 -0.06 -19.90 4.20
N GLY A 92 0.64 -19.66 3.11
CA GLY A 92 0.71 -20.57 1.96
C GLY A 92 -0.42 -20.42 0.93
N ASP A 93 -1.45 -19.62 1.18
CA ASP A 93 -2.64 -19.49 0.34
C ASP A 93 -2.76 -18.13 -0.35
N SER A 94 -1.66 -17.38 -0.44
CA SER A 94 -1.69 -16.03 -1.01
C SER A 94 -1.78 -16.06 -2.53
N ILE A 95 -2.73 -15.30 -3.09
CA ILE A 95 -2.94 -15.10 -4.52
C ILE A 95 -2.87 -13.61 -4.82
N ALA A 96 -1.85 -13.17 -5.54
CA ALA A 96 -1.75 -11.78 -6.01
C ALA A 96 -2.58 -11.62 -7.28
N VAL A 97 -3.46 -10.62 -7.30
CA VAL A 97 -4.36 -10.33 -8.41
C VAL A 97 -3.93 -9.03 -9.08
N TYR A 98 -3.63 -9.12 -10.37
CA TYR A 98 -3.28 -8.01 -11.25
C TYR A 98 -4.37 -7.82 -12.31
N GLY A 99 -4.57 -6.61 -12.78
CA GLY A 99 -5.51 -6.31 -13.85
C GLY A 99 -6.28 -5.02 -13.62
N ASP A 100 -7.32 -4.82 -14.40
CA ASP A 100 -8.19 -3.65 -14.33
C ASP A 100 -8.85 -3.50 -12.96
N ASP A 101 -9.04 -2.27 -12.55
CA ASP A 101 -9.47 -1.90 -11.20
C ASP A 101 -10.76 -2.62 -10.76
N ILE A 102 -11.74 -2.72 -11.65
CA ILE A 102 -13.04 -3.34 -11.36
C ILE A 102 -12.88 -4.85 -11.15
N HIS A 103 -12.35 -5.56 -12.12
CA HIS A 103 -12.19 -7.02 -12.08
C HIS A 103 -11.23 -7.47 -10.98
N ARG A 104 -10.17 -6.69 -10.75
CA ARG A 104 -9.19 -6.95 -9.68
C ARG A 104 -9.84 -6.87 -8.31
N LYS A 105 -10.58 -5.81 -8.02
CA LYS A 105 -11.26 -5.62 -6.72
C LYS A 105 -12.32 -6.68 -6.45
N GLU A 106 -13.13 -7.01 -7.45
CA GLU A 106 -14.14 -8.07 -7.35
C GLU A 106 -13.48 -9.42 -7.07
N MET A 107 -12.39 -9.75 -7.78
CA MET A 107 -11.69 -11.00 -7.57
C MET A 107 -11.01 -11.07 -6.20
N VAL A 108 -10.37 -10.00 -5.75
CA VAL A 108 -9.78 -9.92 -4.41
C VAL A 108 -10.85 -10.08 -3.34
N GLN A 109 -12.03 -9.50 -3.52
CA GLN A 109 -13.16 -9.67 -2.61
C GLN A 109 -13.66 -11.11 -2.60
N ALA A 110 -13.77 -11.75 -3.76
CA ALA A 110 -14.18 -13.16 -3.87
C ALA A 110 -13.16 -14.12 -3.24
N LEU A 111 -11.87 -13.84 -3.35
CA LEU A 111 -10.79 -14.61 -2.73
C LEU A 111 -10.67 -14.37 -1.21
N GLY A 112 -11.28 -13.34 -0.68
CA GLY A 112 -11.32 -13.02 0.75
C GLY A 112 -9.92 -12.89 1.36
N SER A 113 -9.64 -13.71 2.38
CA SER A 113 -8.36 -13.65 3.11
C SER A 113 -7.14 -14.08 2.28
N CYS A 114 -7.33 -14.81 1.17
CA CYS A 114 -6.25 -15.29 0.31
C CYS A 114 -5.87 -14.26 -0.76
N GLY A 115 -6.78 -13.37 -1.14
CA GLY A 115 -6.57 -12.35 -2.17
C GLY A 115 -5.65 -11.23 -1.73
N ILE A 116 -4.69 -10.85 -2.56
CA ILE A 116 -3.83 -9.69 -2.39
C ILE A 116 -4.04 -8.79 -3.61
N ASP A 117 -4.48 -7.56 -3.36
CA ASP A 117 -4.56 -6.54 -4.40
C ASP A 117 -3.15 -6.03 -4.75
N ALA A 118 -2.72 -6.24 -5.98
CA ALA A 118 -1.41 -5.81 -6.46
C ALA A 118 -1.37 -4.33 -6.90
N GLY A 119 -2.53 -3.64 -6.90
CA GLY A 119 -2.63 -2.24 -7.31
C GLY A 119 -2.73 -2.04 -8.82
N GLU A 120 -2.89 -0.78 -9.23
CA GLU A 120 -3.02 -0.39 -10.64
C GLU A 120 -1.68 -0.32 -11.36
N ASP A 121 -0.59 -0.06 -10.61
CA ASP A 121 0.74 0.19 -11.18
C ASP A 121 1.51 -1.10 -11.51
N TRP A 122 0.88 -2.26 -11.39
CA TRP A 122 1.52 -3.56 -11.61
C TRP A 122 2.84 -3.73 -10.85
N GLU A 123 2.93 -3.17 -9.64
CA GLU A 123 4.09 -3.35 -8.78
C GLU A 123 4.22 -4.82 -8.35
N TRP A 124 5.45 -5.31 -8.27
CA TRP A 124 5.71 -6.68 -7.85
C TRP A 124 5.27 -6.92 -6.40
N VAL A 125 4.37 -7.88 -6.23
CA VAL A 125 3.88 -8.33 -4.91
C VAL A 125 4.24 -9.79 -4.71
N LYS A 126 4.86 -10.12 -3.57
CA LYS A 126 5.23 -11.50 -3.25
C LYS A 126 4.00 -12.32 -2.86
N ALA A 127 3.71 -13.38 -3.61
CA ALA A 127 2.60 -14.29 -3.38
C ALA A 127 2.98 -15.73 -3.75
N LYS A 128 2.14 -16.72 -3.40
CA LYS A 128 2.32 -18.12 -3.78
C LYS A 128 1.75 -18.43 -5.17
N LYS A 129 0.69 -17.75 -5.52
CA LYS A 129 0.03 -17.87 -6.83
C LYS A 129 -0.23 -16.47 -7.37
N TYR A 130 -0.32 -16.36 -8.66
CA TYR A 130 -0.54 -15.10 -9.36
C TYR A 130 -1.70 -15.23 -10.32
N LEU A 131 -2.53 -14.21 -10.38
CA LEU A 131 -3.68 -14.13 -11.26
C LEU A 131 -3.63 -12.82 -12.04
N LEU A 132 -3.39 -12.92 -13.35
CA LEU A 132 -3.25 -11.80 -14.28
C LEU A 132 -4.55 -11.65 -15.07
N LEU A 133 -5.34 -10.60 -14.77
CA LEU A 133 -6.67 -10.34 -15.33
C LEU A 133 -6.70 -9.16 -16.31
N GLY A 134 -5.57 -8.54 -16.59
CA GLY A 134 -5.45 -7.44 -17.53
C GLY A 134 -5.65 -7.88 -18.99
N ASN A 135 -5.35 -6.98 -19.91
CA ASN A 135 -5.33 -7.28 -21.34
C ASN A 135 -4.24 -8.30 -21.65
N GLU A 136 -4.44 -9.09 -22.71
CA GLU A 136 -3.53 -10.17 -23.07
C GLU A 136 -2.08 -9.69 -23.25
N ASP A 137 -1.87 -8.59 -23.97
CA ASP A 137 -0.55 -8.01 -24.21
C ASP A 137 0.11 -7.52 -22.90
N GLU A 138 -0.65 -6.92 -21.99
CA GLU A 138 -0.16 -6.47 -20.68
C GLU A 138 0.24 -7.65 -19.81
N ASN A 139 -0.61 -8.69 -19.80
CA ASN A 139 -0.37 -9.91 -19.05
C ASN A 139 0.92 -10.60 -19.50
N PHE A 140 1.09 -10.80 -20.82
CA PHE A 140 2.30 -11.43 -21.36
C PHE A 140 3.55 -10.57 -21.16
N ARG A 141 3.43 -9.25 -21.32
CA ARG A 141 4.54 -8.32 -21.03
C ARG A 141 4.98 -8.40 -19.59
N PHE A 142 4.05 -8.32 -18.64
CA PHE A 142 4.34 -8.42 -17.22
C PHE A 142 4.94 -9.77 -16.85
N TYR A 143 4.37 -10.87 -17.37
CA TYR A 143 4.92 -12.20 -17.20
C TYR A 143 6.35 -12.31 -17.72
N GLY A 144 6.62 -11.81 -18.92
CA GLY A 144 7.94 -11.81 -19.52
C GLY A 144 8.98 -11.02 -18.72
N GLN A 145 8.60 -9.86 -18.21
CA GLN A 145 9.47 -9.01 -17.40
C GLN A 145 9.84 -9.64 -16.05
N HIS A 146 8.97 -10.47 -15.48
CA HIS A 146 9.14 -11.05 -14.15
C HIS A 146 9.27 -12.57 -14.16
N ARG A 147 9.64 -13.16 -15.32
CA ARG A 147 9.69 -14.61 -15.52
C ARG A 147 10.51 -15.34 -14.46
N GLU A 148 11.67 -14.79 -14.10
CA GLU A 148 12.54 -15.38 -13.06
C GLU A 148 11.89 -15.33 -11.67
N ALA A 149 11.16 -14.28 -11.37
CA ALA A 149 10.46 -14.11 -10.10
C ALA A 149 9.22 -15.02 -9.99
N PHE A 150 8.65 -15.43 -11.12
CA PHE A 150 7.55 -16.42 -11.19
C PHE A 150 8.04 -17.87 -11.11
N ALA A 151 9.34 -18.12 -11.21
CA ALA A 151 9.88 -19.46 -11.18
C ALA A 151 9.45 -20.22 -9.92
N GLY A 152 8.84 -21.39 -10.10
CA GLY A 152 8.31 -22.21 -9.00
C GLY A 152 6.93 -21.77 -8.45
N HIS A 153 6.31 -20.76 -9.05
CA HIS A 153 4.97 -20.29 -8.68
C HIS A 153 3.96 -20.56 -9.79
N THR A 154 2.72 -20.89 -9.43
CA THR A 154 1.66 -21.05 -10.42
C THR A 154 1.13 -19.67 -10.81
N VAL A 155 1.15 -19.37 -12.12
CA VAL A 155 0.65 -18.13 -12.69
C VAL A 155 -0.56 -18.45 -13.56
N TYR A 156 -1.70 -17.86 -13.24
CA TYR A 156 -2.92 -17.90 -14.05
C TYR A 156 -2.99 -16.61 -14.86
N LEU A 157 -3.00 -16.75 -16.18
CA LEU A 157 -3.00 -15.65 -17.10
C LEU A 157 -4.27 -15.68 -17.95
N LYS A 158 -5.03 -14.60 -17.94
CA LYS A 158 -6.18 -14.43 -18.82
C LYS A 158 -5.68 -14.28 -20.26
N SER A 159 -6.13 -15.17 -21.15
CA SER A 159 -5.83 -15.14 -22.57
C SER A 159 -7.05 -15.64 -23.35
N GLU A 160 -7.26 -15.09 -24.53
CA GLU A 160 -8.28 -15.54 -25.44
C GLU A 160 -7.82 -16.79 -26.24
N ASN A 161 -6.50 -16.98 -26.37
CA ASN A 161 -5.92 -18.10 -27.08
C ASN A 161 -5.28 -19.10 -26.09
N LEU A 162 -6.01 -20.18 -25.82
CA LEU A 162 -5.55 -21.26 -24.94
C LEU A 162 -4.60 -22.26 -25.64
N ALA A 163 -4.39 -22.18 -26.96
CA ALA A 163 -3.55 -23.12 -27.70
C ALA A 163 -2.06 -23.06 -27.31
N ALA A 164 -1.63 -21.95 -26.68
CA ALA A 164 -0.27 -21.76 -26.19
C ALA A 164 -0.01 -22.35 -24.79
N GLU A 165 -1.02 -22.94 -24.15
CA GLU A 165 -0.86 -23.53 -22.81
C GLU A 165 0.12 -24.72 -22.86
N GLY A 166 1.09 -24.72 -21.96
CA GLY A 166 2.11 -25.79 -21.87
C GLY A 166 3.33 -25.61 -22.78
N ILE A 167 3.26 -24.76 -23.81
CA ILE A 167 4.40 -24.49 -24.72
C ILE A 167 5.35 -23.45 -24.06
N LEU A 168 4.79 -22.50 -23.35
CA LEU A 168 5.53 -21.36 -22.80
C LEU A 168 6.26 -21.70 -21.49
N ASP A 169 5.57 -22.31 -20.54
CA ASP A 169 6.11 -22.63 -19.22
C ASP A 169 5.19 -23.63 -18.48
N PRO A 170 5.72 -24.66 -17.82
CA PRO A 170 4.91 -25.64 -17.08
C PRO A 170 4.15 -25.05 -15.88
N HIS A 171 4.56 -23.88 -15.38
CA HIS A 171 3.91 -23.20 -14.27
C HIS A 171 2.86 -22.17 -14.71
N LEU A 172 2.81 -21.87 -16.01
CA LEU A 172 1.84 -20.95 -16.60
C LEU A 172 0.55 -21.70 -16.94
N ARG A 173 -0.56 -21.19 -16.49
CA ARG A 173 -1.91 -21.68 -16.78
C ARG A 173 -2.69 -20.58 -17.48
N LEU A 174 -3.02 -20.81 -18.73
CA LEU A 174 -3.90 -19.91 -19.49
C LEU A 174 -5.35 -20.21 -19.15
N PHE A 175 -6.18 -19.19 -19.05
CA PHE A 175 -7.62 -19.37 -18.91
C PHE A 175 -8.38 -18.28 -19.64
N CYS A 176 -9.49 -18.70 -20.27
CA CYS A 176 -10.48 -17.83 -20.86
C CYS A 176 -11.68 -17.78 -19.91
N PRO A 177 -12.05 -16.62 -19.35
CA PRO A 177 -13.18 -16.52 -18.43
C PRO A 177 -14.49 -17.02 -19.03
N GLU A 178 -14.74 -16.73 -20.30
CA GLU A 178 -15.95 -17.11 -21.01
C GLU A 178 -16.04 -18.65 -21.18
N GLU A 179 -14.98 -19.29 -21.60
CA GLU A 179 -14.93 -20.74 -21.74
C GLU A 179 -15.02 -21.44 -20.38
N THR A 180 -14.35 -20.91 -19.38
CA THR A 180 -14.40 -21.46 -18.02
C THR A 180 -15.82 -21.36 -17.46
N ALA A 181 -16.49 -20.21 -17.62
CA ALA A 181 -17.88 -20.03 -17.23
C ALA A 181 -18.83 -20.98 -17.96
N ALA A 182 -18.65 -21.14 -19.26
CA ALA A 182 -19.43 -22.07 -20.06
C ALA A 182 -19.26 -23.54 -19.58
N ARG A 183 -18.01 -23.98 -19.34
CA ARG A 183 -17.72 -25.32 -18.82
C ARG A 183 -18.35 -25.56 -17.44
N LEU A 184 -18.31 -24.58 -16.55
CA LEU A 184 -18.94 -24.66 -15.21
C LEU A 184 -20.46 -24.72 -15.32
N TYR A 185 -21.07 -23.92 -16.21
CA TYR A 185 -22.51 -23.94 -16.48
C TYR A 185 -22.98 -25.32 -16.98
N TRP A 186 -22.28 -25.89 -17.97
CA TRP A 186 -22.56 -27.23 -18.52
C TRP A 186 -22.43 -28.30 -17.43
N ARG A 187 -21.36 -28.29 -16.64
CA ARG A 187 -21.12 -29.24 -15.56
C ARG A 187 -22.22 -29.21 -14.51
N ARG A 188 -22.75 -28.01 -14.20
CA ARG A 188 -23.81 -27.85 -13.19
C ARG A 188 -25.20 -28.27 -13.69
N ASN A 189 -25.49 -28.06 -14.97
CA ASN A 189 -26.83 -28.26 -15.54
C ASN A 189 -27.00 -29.54 -16.34
N CYS A 190 -25.94 -30.16 -16.85
CA CYS A 190 -26.01 -31.35 -17.69
C CYS A 190 -25.55 -32.63 -16.98
N LEU A 191 -25.05 -32.56 -15.75
CA LEU A 191 -24.70 -33.73 -14.92
C LEU A 191 -25.70 -33.98 -13.80
N ARG A 192 -26.89 -33.39 -13.88
CA ARG A 192 -28.09 -33.77 -13.14
C ARG A 192 -28.97 -34.64 -14.08
#